data_67a31efabac4498fcf431cfbb467f695
#
_entry.id   67a31efabac4498fcf431cfbb467f695
#
_cell.length_a   1.000
_cell.length_b   1.000
_cell.length_c   1.000
_cell.angle_alpha   90.00
_cell.angle_beta   90.00
_cell.angle_gamma   90.00
#
_symmetry.space_group_name_H-M   'P 1'
#
loop_
_entity.id
_entity.type
_entity.pdbx_description
1 polymer ?
#
loop_
_entity_poly.entity_id
_entity_poly.type
_entity_poly.pdbx_seq_one_letter_code
_entity_poly.pdbx_strand_id
1 'polypeptide(L)'
;MAANDGGKCEGVCPALERWIKESSSFRRREKALEDRVREVSGLVLNEFYLLYYLERAPERRLRQQDAKDLVQMSQSALSRLMQRLENLEPPLVRRCTCSKDKRGVYIHLTDAGHEVYSKTATACSDILMGDA
;
A
#
# COMPACT_ATOMS: atom_id res chain seq x y z
N MET A 1 11.69 -39.13 -12.07
CA MET A 1 11.40 -38.85 -12.32
C MET A 1 11.04 -38.54 -13.30
N ALA A 2 11.09 -38.74 -13.78
CA ALA A 2 10.98 -38.58 -14.50
C ALA A 2 10.45 -38.03 -15.22
N ALA A 3 10.37 -38.06 -15.48
CA ALA A 3 10.11 -37.70 -16.12
C ALA A 3 9.42 -37.07 -16.57
N ASN A 4 9.37 -37.05 -16.55
CA ASN A 4 8.82 -36.56 -16.90
C ASN A 4 8.18 -36.06 -17.63
N ASP A 5 8.13 -36.40 -18.04
CA ASP A 5 7.37 -35.78 -18.61
C ASP A 5 7.72 -34.56 -19.07
N GLY A 6 8.83 -34.27 -19.40
CA GLY A 6 9.41 -33.08 -19.87
C GLY A 6 8.57 -32.33 -20.87
N GLY A 7 7.87 -32.99 -21.70
CA GLY A 7 7.06 -32.32 -22.70
C GLY A 7 6.03 -31.39 -22.13
N LYS A 8 5.47 -31.73 -20.99
CA LYS A 8 4.43 -30.89 -20.40
C LYS A 8 5.00 -29.66 -19.74
N CYS A 9 6.26 -29.72 -19.34
CA CYS A 9 6.86 -28.60 -18.64
C CYS A 9 7.63 -27.67 -19.54
N GLU A 10 7.88 -28.02 -20.77
CA GLU A 10 8.83 -27.25 -21.58
C GLU A 10 8.45 -25.79 -21.73
N GLY A 11 7.17 -25.48 -21.92
CA GLY A 11 6.74 -24.11 -22.03
C GLY A 11 6.50 -23.45 -20.69
N VAL A 12 6.08 -24.26 -19.71
CA VAL A 12 5.68 -23.75 -18.41
C VAL A 12 6.88 -23.52 -17.51
N CYS A 13 7.85 -24.43 -17.51
CA CYS A 13 8.97 -24.31 -16.58
C CYS A 13 9.82 -23.08 -16.81
N PRO A 14 10.17 -22.72 -18.05
CA PRO A 14 10.91 -21.45 -18.22
C PRO A 14 10.10 -20.23 -17.83
N ALA A 15 8.78 -20.26 -18.09
CA ALA A 15 7.93 -19.16 -17.71
C ALA A 15 7.82 -19.06 -16.20
N LEU A 16 7.73 -20.19 -15.52
CA LEU A 16 7.64 -20.22 -14.07
C LEU A 16 8.94 -19.76 -13.45
N GLU A 17 10.08 -20.15 -14.02
CA GLU A 17 11.36 -19.70 -13.52
C GLU A 17 11.47 -18.17 -13.60
N ARG A 18 11.05 -17.61 -14.75
CA ARG A 18 11.05 -16.15 -14.90
C ARG A 18 10.15 -15.49 -13.89
N TRP A 19 8.96 -16.03 -13.70
CA TRP A 19 8.01 -15.52 -12.72
C TRP A 19 8.62 -15.52 -11.32
N ILE A 20 9.25 -16.63 -10.93
CA ILE A 20 9.85 -16.72 -9.61
C ILE A 20 10.96 -15.69 -9.44
N LYS A 21 11.80 -15.51 -10.46
CA LYS A 21 12.85 -14.51 -10.38
C LYS A 21 12.31 -13.10 -10.24
N GLU A 22 11.30 -12.79 -11.05
CA GLU A 22 10.73 -11.45 -11.02
C GLU A 22 10.01 -11.19 -9.71
N SER A 23 9.23 -12.15 -9.24
CA SER A 23 8.49 -11.96 -8.01
C SER A 23 9.44 -11.93 -6.80
N SER A 24 10.51 -12.71 -6.84
CA SER A 24 11.49 -12.65 -5.75
C SER A 24 12.18 -11.30 -5.70
N SER A 25 12.51 -10.76 -6.86
CA SER A 25 13.13 -9.44 -6.93
C SER A 25 12.18 -8.39 -6.39
N PHE A 26 10.90 -8.47 -6.77
CA PHE A 26 9.91 -7.53 -6.28
C PHE A 26 9.74 -7.65 -4.77
N ARG A 27 9.69 -8.87 -4.24
CA ARG A 27 9.53 -9.07 -2.80
C ARG A 27 10.70 -8.49 -2.02
N ARG A 28 11.92 -8.62 -2.55
CA ARG A 28 13.08 -8.04 -1.88
C ARG A 28 13.01 -6.52 -1.85
N ARG A 29 12.59 -5.92 -2.98
CA ARG A 29 12.45 -4.48 -3.03
C ARG A 29 11.31 -3.99 -2.14
N GLU A 30 10.22 -4.75 -2.12
CA GLU A 30 9.10 -4.39 -1.26
C GLU A 30 9.50 -4.47 0.22
N LYS A 31 10.29 -5.47 0.58
CA LYS A 31 10.77 -5.58 1.95
C LYS A 31 11.66 -4.39 2.30
N ALA A 32 12.52 -3.99 1.39
CA ALA A 32 13.36 -2.81 1.63
C ALA A 32 12.52 -1.56 1.78
N LEU A 33 11.47 -1.43 0.98
CA LEU A 33 10.56 -0.30 1.09
C LEU A 33 9.83 -0.32 2.45
N GLU A 34 9.34 -1.48 2.84
CA GLU A 34 8.64 -1.64 4.10
C GLU A 34 9.53 -1.24 5.27
N ASP A 35 10.79 -1.70 5.25
CA ASP A 35 11.71 -1.38 6.32
C ASP A 35 12.00 0.12 6.38
N ARG A 36 12.17 0.76 5.22
CA ARG A 36 12.44 2.18 5.18
C ARG A 36 11.23 2.99 5.66
N VAL A 37 10.04 2.61 5.25
CA VAL A 37 8.82 3.29 5.68
C VAL A 37 8.70 3.21 7.20
N ARG A 38 8.94 2.03 7.77
CA ARG A 38 8.86 1.88 9.21
C ARG A 38 9.91 2.71 9.92
N GLU A 39 11.11 2.74 9.37
CA GLU A 39 12.20 3.48 9.97
C GLU A 39 11.92 4.98 9.99
N VAL A 40 11.36 5.50 8.91
CA VAL A 40 11.16 6.95 8.77
C VAL A 40 9.90 7.42 9.48
N SER A 41 8.81 6.66 9.39
CA SER A 41 7.52 7.14 9.88
C SER A 41 6.87 6.24 10.89
N GLY A 42 7.39 5.04 11.12
CA GLY A 42 6.74 4.09 12.02
C GLY A 42 5.52 3.42 11.43
N LEU A 43 5.25 3.64 10.15
CA LEU A 43 4.06 3.07 9.52
C LEU A 43 4.36 1.71 8.93
N VAL A 44 3.31 0.91 8.77
CA VAL A 44 3.42 -0.31 7.97
C VAL A 44 3.12 0.06 6.51
N LEU A 45 3.51 -0.83 5.61
CA LEU A 45 3.47 -0.52 4.19
C LEU A 45 2.06 -0.20 3.70
N ASN A 46 1.05 -0.94 4.14
CA ASN A 46 -0.32 -0.66 3.71
C ASN A 46 -0.81 0.70 4.19
N GLU A 47 -0.32 1.16 5.34
CA GLU A 47 -0.65 2.50 5.81
C GLU A 47 -0.05 3.55 4.88
N PHE A 48 1.18 3.34 4.48
CA PHE A 48 1.83 4.24 3.52
C PHE A 48 1.09 4.26 2.19
N TYR A 49 0.66 3.08 1.70
CA TYR A 49 -0.11 3.01 0.46
C TYR A 49 -1.42 3.76 0.57
N LEU A 50 -2.11 3.65 1.70
CA LEU A 50 -3.35 4.39 1.88
C LEU A 50 -3.11 5.90 1.82
N LEU A 51 -2.05 6.37 2.47
CA LEU A 51 -1.72 7.79 2.42
C LEU A 51 -1.44 8.23 0.98
N TYR A 52 -0.78 7.38 0.20
CA TYR A 52 -0.52 7.68 -1.21
C TYR A 52 -1.81 7.89 -1.99
N TYR A 53 -2.76 6.97 -1.83
CA TYR A 53 -4.02 7.08 -2.58
C TYR A 53 -4.81 8.30 -2.14
N LEU A 54 -4.79 8.62 -0.86
CA LEU A 54 -5.47 9.82 -0.38
C LEU A 54 -4.81 11.08 -0.92
N GLU A 55 -3.47 11.08 -0.93
CA GLU A 55 -2.73 12.24 -1.43
C GLU A 55 -3.11 12.54 -2.87
N ARG A 56 -3.34 11.51 -3.67
CA ARG A 56 -3.64 11.67 -5.10
C ARG A 56 -5.12 11.90 -5.37
N ALA A 57 -5.96 11.73 -4.39
CA ALA A 57 -7.40 11.85 -4.61
C ALA A 57 -7.82 13.32 -4.62
N PRO A 58 -8.90 13.67 -5.33
CA PRO A 58 -9.41 15.04 -5.29
C PRO A 58 -9.75 15.41 -3.84
N GLU A 59 -9.31 16.60 -3.44
CA GLU A 59 -9.52 17.11 -2.09
C GLU A 59 -8.95 16.21 -1.02
N ARG A 60 -8.02 15.33 -1.40
CA ARG A 60 -7.34 14.42 -0.48
C ARG A 60 -8.31 13.58 0.33
N ARG A 61 -9.35 13.11 -0.33
CA ARG A 61 -10.33 12.26 0.34
C ARG A 61 -10.84 11.18 -0.60
N LEU A 62 -11.24 10.06 -0.01
CA LEU A 62 -11.78 8.93 -0.74
C LEU A 62 -12.92 8.36 0.06
N ARG A 63 -13.89 7.77 -0.62
CA ARG A 63 -14.85 6.94 0.07
C ARG A 63 -14.14 5.74 0.64
N GLN A 64 -14.55 5.32 1.82
CA GLN A 64 -13.92 4.17 2.45
C GLN A 64 -13.97 2.94 1.57
N GLN A 65 -15.07 2.74 0.85
CA GLN A 65 -15.20 1.60 -0.05
C GLN A 65 -14.16 1.66 -1.19
N ASP A 66 -13.94 2.85 -1.73
CA ASP A 66 -12.95 3.01 -2.79
C ASP A 66 -11.55 2.76 -2.26
N ALA A 67 -11.26 3.25 -1.07
CA ALA A 67 -9.96 3.02 -0.47
C ALA A 67 -9.72 1.54 -0.23
N LYS A 68 -10.75 0.82 0.20
CA LYS A 68 -10.65 -0.62 0.42
C LYS A 68 -10.24 -1.35 -0.85
N ASP A 69 -10.86 -0.97 -1.97
CA ASP A 69 -10.57 -1.61 -3.24
C ASP A 69 -9.16 -1.27 -3.72
N LEU A 70 -8.75 -0.03 -3.55
CA LEU A 70 -7.42 0.40 -4.00
C LEU A 70 -6.30 -0.28 -3.23
N VAL A 71 -6.43 -0.38 -1.91
CA VAL A 71 -5.39 -1.02 -1.11
C VAL A 71 -5.57 -2.53 -1.05
N GLN A 72 -6.67 -3.05 -1.59
CA GLN A 72 -6.91 -4.49 -1.69
C GLN A 72 -6.90 -5.16 -0.31
N MET A 73 -7.66 -4.59 0.62
CA MET A 73 -7.75 -5.12 1.96
C MET A 73 -9.18 -5.52 2.27
N SER A 74 -9.35 -6.36 3.27
CA SER A 74 -10.69 -6.65 3.75
C SER A 74 -11.23 -5.45 4.52
N GLN A 75 -12.54 -5.42 4.69
CA GLN A 75 -13.18 -4.32 5.43
C GLN A 75 -12.64 -4.24 6.85
N SER A 76 -12.51 -5.37 7.52
CA SER A 76 -12.05 -5.35 8.91
C SER A 76 -10.58 -4.94 9.01
N ALA A 77 -9.76 -5.37 8.05
CA ALA A 77 -8.35 -4.97 8.07
C ALA A 77 -8.21 -3.47 7.83
N LEU A 78 -8.97 -2.93 6.88
CA LEU A 78 -8.93 -1.50 6.62
C LEU A 78 -9.42 -0.71 7.83
N SER A 79 -10.48 -1.17 8.48
CA SER A 79 -10.99 -0.49 9.66
C SER A 79 -9.94 -0.39 10.76
N ARG A 80 -9.21 -1.47 11.00
CA ARG A 80 -8.16 -1.46 12.01
C ARG A 80 -7.02 -0.52 11.62
N LEU A 81 -6.66 -0.53 10.35
CA LEU A 81 -5.61 0.35 9.85
C LEU A 81 -6.00 1.81 10.02
N MET A 82 -7.23 2.13 9.67
CA MET A 82 -7.69 3.50 9.80
C MET A 82 -7.77 3.95 11.25
N GLN A 83 -8.22 3.06 12.12
CA GLN A 83 -8.31 3.39 13.53
C GLN A 83 -6.92 3.71 14.09
N ARG A 84 -5.91 2.96 13.67
CA ARG A 84 -4.56 3.23 14.12
C ARG A 84 -4.09 4.61 13.63
N LEU A 85 -4.34 4.93 12.35
CA LEU A 85 -3.90 6.21 11.79
C LEU A 85 -4.65 7.38 12.42
N GLU A 86 -5.92 7.17 12.78
CA GLU A 86 -6.70 8.21 13.43
C GLU A 86 -6.24 8.47 14.86
N ASN A 87 -5.71 7.44 15.50
CA ASN A 87 -5.30 7.56 16.90
C ASN A 87 -3.87 8.03 17.10
N LEU A 88 -3.15 8.27 16.03
CA LEU A 88 -1.82 8.85 16.15
C LEU A 88 -1.92 10.32 16.55
N GLU A 89 -0.85 10.83 17.13
CA GLU A 89 -0.79 12.22 17.56
C GLU A 89 0.28 12.95 16.78
N PRO A 90 -0.06 13.82 15.83
CA PRO A 90 -1.44 14.13 15.41
C PRO A 90 -2.01 13.06 14.48
N PRO A 91 -3.31 12.99 14.31
CA PRO A 91 -3.89 12.00 13.41
C PRO A 91 -3.47 12.22 11.97
N LEU A 92 -3.24 11.14 11.25
CA LEU A 92 -2.85 11.24 9.85
C LEU A 92 -4.06 11.16 8.91
N VAL A 93 -5.14 10.59 9.34
CA VAL A 93 -6.39 10.55 8.58
C VAL A 93 -7.56 10.86 9.50
N ARG A 94 -8.68 11.22 8.91
CA ARG A 94 -9.90 11.50 9.64
C ARG A 94 -11.07 10.95 8.87
N ARG A 95 -11.95 10.24 9.55
CA ARG A 95 -13.16 9.75 8.90
C ARG A 95 -14.26 10.76 9.12
N CYS A 96 -15.08 10.93 8.10
CA CYS A 96 -16.28 11.74 8.28
C CYS A 96 -17.39 11.20 7.42
N THR A 97 -18.63 11.46 7.89
CA THR A 97 -19.80 11.06 7.17
C THR A 97 -20.36 12.32 6.53
N CYS A 98 -20.53 12.28 5.21
CA CYS A 98 -21.09 13.43 4.53
C CYS A 98 -22.59 13.44 4.75
N SER A 99 -23.14 14.55 5.23
CA SER A 99 -24.57 14.62 5.49
C SER A 99 -25.38 14.51 4.21
N LYS A 100 -24.81 14.84 3.07
CA LYS A 100 -25.51 14.76 1.81
C LYS A 100 -25.45 13.39 1.18
N ASP A 101 -24.49 12.57 1.58
CA ASP A 101 -24.33 11.24 1.02
C ASP A 101 -24.48 10.27 2.18
N LYS A 102 -25.68 9.77 2.34
CA LYS A 102 -25.96 8.90 3.47
C LYS A 102 -25.36 7.51 3.33
N ARG A 103 -24.74 7.25 2.19
CA ARG A 103 -24.26 5.90 1.93
C ARG A 103 -22.79 5.71 2.20
N GLY A 104 -22.07 6.71 2.64
CA GLY A 104 -20.67 6.52 2.70
C GLY A 104 -19.96 7.25 3.79
N VAL A 105 -18.89 6.61 4.20
CA VAL A 105 -17.91 7.22 5.07
C VAL A 105 -16.75 7.64 4.17
N TYR A 106 -16.27 8.85 4.37
CA TYR A 106 -15.12 9.35 3.63
C TYR A 106 -13.92 9.36 4.56
N ILE A 107 -12.76 9.12 3.97
CA ILE A 107 -11.49 9.24 4.66
C ILE A 107 -10.78 10.46 4.11
N HIS A 108 -10.34 11.33 5.00
CA HIS A 108 -9.60 12.53 4.62
C HIS A 108 -8.18 12.41 5.09
N LEU A 109 -7.26 12.81 4.25
CA LEU A 109 -5.86 12.95 4.66
C LEU A 109 -5.72 14.27 5.39
N THR A 110 -5.16 14.24 6.59
CA THR A 110 -4.93 15.46 7.35
C THR A 110 -3.65 16.15 6.86
N ASP A 111 -3.42 17.37 7.30
CA ASP A 111 -2.17 18.05 6.97
C ASP A 111 -0.98 17.28 7.51
N ALA A 112 -1.12 16.71 8.71
CA ALA A 112 -0.07 15.87 9.27
C ALA A 112 0.15 14.64 8.41
N GLY A 113 -0.94 14.03 7.89
CA GLY A 113 -0.82 12.89 7.01
C GLY A 113 -0.09 13.23 5.72
N HIS A 114 -0.38 14.40 5.17
CA HIS A 114 0.31 14.87 3.97
C HIS A 114 1.81 15.02 4.24
N GLU A 115 2.17 15.60 5.36
CA GLU A 115 3.58 15.81 5.68
C GLU A 115 4.31 14.50 5.90
N VAL A 116 3.69 13.58 6.62
CA VAL A 116 4.30 12.27 6.84
C VAL A 116 4.46 11.52 5.52
N TYR A 117 3.43 11.58 4.68
CA TYR A 117 3.52 10.93 3.37
C TYR A 117 4.66 11.52 2.54
N SER A 118 4.75 12.85 2.46
CA SER A 118 5.75 13.50 1.62
C SER A 118 7.16 13.18 2.11
N LYS A 119 7.37 13.26 3.40
CA LYS A 119 8.66 12.98 3.99
C LYS A 119 9.06 11.52 3.74
N THR A 120 8.12 10.61 3.92
CA THR A 120 8.40 9.19 3.76
C THR A 120 8.67 8.85 2.30
N ALA A 121 7.87 9.39 1.40
CA ALA A 121 8.07 9.13 -0.04
C ALA A 121 9.43 9.63 -0.50
N THR A 122 9.83 10.81 -0.05
CA THR A 122 11.13 11.35 -0.40
C THR A 122 12.25 10.46 0.14
N ALA A 123 12.11 9.98 1.36
CA ALA A 123 13.12 9.12 1.97
C ALA A 123 13.22 7.76 1.29
N CYS A 124 12.19 7.35 0.57
CA CYS A 124 12.18 6.07 -0.14
C CYS A 124 12.54 6.20 -1.61
N SER A 125 12.93 7.38 -2.07
CA SER A 125 13.08 7.61 -3.50
C SER A 125 14.11 6.68 -4.15
N ASP A 126 15.21 6.39 -3.49
CA ASP A 126 16.22 5.51 -4.06
C ASP A 126 15.68 4.09 -4.27
N ILE A 127 14.88 3.60 -3.33
CA ILE A 127 14.26 2.28 -3.48
C ILE A 127 13.22 2.31 -4.59
N LEU A 128 12.40 3.35 -4.61
CA LEU A 128 11.31 3.44 -5.58
C LEU A 128 11.82 3.65 -6.99
N MET A 129 12.95 4.34 -7.15
CA MET A 129 13.50 4.57 -8.47
C MET A 129 14.18 3.34 -9.04
N GLY A 130 14.22 2.29 -8.27
CA GLY A 130 14.68 1.02 -8.83
C GLY A 130 16.13 0.92 -9.05
N ASP A 131 16.90 1.65 -8.26
CA ASP A 131 18.25 1.53 -8.39
C ASP A 131 18.66 0.32 -7.84
N ALA A 132 18.69 -0.61 -8.45
CA ALA A 132 18.98 -1.83 -7.88
C ALA A 132 20.28 -2.14 -7.61
#